data_ec3fff6fdc970719e6c8bfb85bfb0a85
#
_entry.id   ec3fff6fdc970719e6c8bfb85bfb0a85
#
_cell.length_a   1.000
_cell.length_b   1.000
_cell.length_c   1.000
_cell.angle_alpha   90.00
_cell.angle_beta   90.00
_cell.angle_gamma   90.00
#
_symmetry.space_group_name_H-M   'P 1'
#
loop_
_entity.id
_entity.type
_entity.pdbx_description
1 polymer ?
#
loop_
_entity_poly.entity_id
_entity_poly.type
_entity_poly.pdbx_seq_one_letter_code
_entity_poly.pdbx_strand_id
1 'polypeptide(L)'
;MKHTIIDPSQLELNDKVVTIKRVTKTVKGGRNMRFTALVVVGDGNGHVGAGLGKAIEIPEAIRKGKEDAMKHLVKISMDDNNSVSHDYIGKFGSASVLLKKAPEGTGIIAGGPARVVCELAGIKNIRTKSLGSNNKQNVVLATISGLANVKSPEEVAAKRGKSVEEILG
;
A
#
# COMPACT_ATOMS: atom_id res chain seq x y z
N MET A 1 13.68 9.31 -6.05
CA MET A 1 12.22 9.39 -6.31
C MET A 1 11.73 10.73 -5.80
N LYS A 2 11.07 11.54 -6.62
CA LYS A 2 10.43 12.78 -6.14
C LYS A 2 9.20 12.35 -5.36
N HIS A 3 9.25 12.40 -4.04
CA HIS A 3 8.06 12.28 -3.20
C HIS A 3 7.27 13.58 -3.37
N THR A 4 6.24 13.53 -4.19
CA THR A 4 5.24 14.58 -4.18
C THR A 4 4.51 14.48 -2.86
N ILE A 5 4.66 15.47 -2.00
CA ILE A 5 3.94 15.53 -0.72
C ILE A 5 2.47 15.76 -1.09
N ILE A 6 1.63 14.79 -0.81
CA ILE A 6 0.19 14.86 -1.04
C ILE A 6 -0.43 15.43 0.24
N ASP A 7 -1.24 16.48 0.10
CA ASP A 7 -1.92 17.09 1.24
C ASP A 7 -3.12 16.22 1.65
N PRO A 8 -3.09 15.57 2.83
CA PRO A 8 -4.16 14.67 3.26
C PRO A 8 -5.47 15.39 3.58
N SER A 9 -5.43 16.72 3.80
CA SER A 9 -6.63 17.50 4.16
C SER A 9 -7.63 17.67 3.01
N GLN A 10 -7.20 17.44 1.77
CA GLN A 10 -8.05 17.56 0.57
C GLN A 10 -8.69 16.22 0.16
N LEU A 11 -8.40 15.13 0.88
CA LEU A 11 -8.82 13.78 0.53
C LEU A 11 -9.76 13.21 1.60
N GLU A 12 -10.82 12.53 1.15
CA GLU A 12 -11.67 11.71 2.02
C GLU A 12 -10.97 10.38 2.29
N LEU A 13 -10.22 10.31 3.38
CA LEU A 13 -9.40 9.16 3.70
C LEU A 13 -10.15 8.17 4.60
N ASN A 14 -10.28 6.94 4.11
CA ASN A 14 -10.70 5.79 4.89
C ASN A 14 -9.48 5.06 5.46
N ASP A 15 -9.61 4.49 6.65
CA ASP A 15 -8.54 3.74 7.29
C ASP A 15 -8.98 2.31 7.64
N LYS A 16 -8.03 1.36 7.52
CA LYS A 16 -8.21 -0.01 7.98
C LYS A 16 -6.98 -0.45 8.79
N VAL A 17 -7.25 -1.09 9.93
CA VAL A 17 -6.21 -1.70 10.76
C VAL A 17 -5.88 -3.09 10.20
N VAL A 18 -4.65 -3.30 9.77
CA VAL A 18 -4.18 -4.59 9.24
C VAL A 18 -3.86 -5.57 10.36
N THR A 19 -3.17 -5.09 11.40
CA THR A 19 -2.79 -5.93 12.55
C THR A 19 -2.46 -5.09 13.77
N ILE A 20 -2.77 -5.62 14.93
CA ILE A 20 -2.36 -5.11 16.23
C ILE A 20 -1.50 -6.18 16.89
N LYS A 21 -0.34 -5.79 17.41
CA LYS A 21 0.56 -6.66 18.15
C LYS A 21 0.91 -6.07 19.50
N ARG A 22 0.90 -6.90 20.54
CA ARG A 22 1.46 -6.54 21.83
C ARG A 22 2.97 -6.76 21.80
N VAL A 23 3.74 -5.73 22.08
CA VAL A 23 5.19 -5.77 22.14
C VAL A 23 5.66 -5.44 23.55
N THR A 24 6.75 -6.05 23.98
CA THR A 24 7.26 -5.91 25.33
C THR A 24 8.75 -5.60 25.28
N LYS A 25 9.17 -4.59 26.05
CA LYS A 25 10.58 -4.29 26.30
C LYS A 25 10.90 -4.70 27.73
N THR A 26 11.82 -5.64 27.89
CA THR A 26 12.33 -6.05 29.19
C THR A 26 13.35 -5.02 29.69
N VAL A 27 13.20 -4.53 30.89
CA VAL A 27 14.08 -3.58 31.58
C VAL A 27 14.47 -4.14 32.95
N LYS A 28 15.48 -3.53 33.63
CA LYS A 28 15.96 -4.01 34.93
C LYS A 28 14.88 -4.11 36.03
N GLY A 29 13.80 -3.31 35.94
CA GLY A 29 12.67 -3.33 36.90
C GLY A 29 11.44 -4.11 36.46
N GLY A 30 11.47 -4.80 35.32
CA GLY A 30 10.30 -5.55 34.83
C GLY A 30 10.10 -5.48 33.32
N ARG A 31 8.83 -5.47 32.87
CA ARG A 31 8.47 -5.48 31.45
C ARG A 31 7.55 -4.31 31.12
N ASN A 32 7.97 -3.47 30.19
CA ASN A 32 7.13 -2.41 29.63
C ASN A 32 6.37 -2.92 28.43
N MET A 33 5.05 -3.07 28.55
CA MET A 33 4.18 -3.51 27.47
C MET A 33 3.66 -2.33 26.67
N ARG A 34 3.58 -2.49 25.34
CA ARG A 34 2.97 -1.53 24.43
C ARG A 34 2.24 -2.28 23.31
N PHE A 35 1.34 -1.56 22.65
CA PHE A 35 0.67 -2.06 21.45
C PHE A 35 1.23 -1.38 20.22
N THR A 36 1.39 -2.14 19.15
CA THR A 36 1.78 -1.65 17.84
C THR A 36 0.65 -1.94 16.87
N ALA A 37 0.14 -0.91 16.22
CA ALA A 37 -0.91 -1.01 15.18
C ALA A 37 -0.32 -0.67 13.83
N LEU A 38 -0.53 -1.55 12.85
CA LEU A 38 -0.26 -1.30 11.44
C LEU A 38 -1.57 -0.83 10.80
N VAL A 39 -1.58 0.39 10.31
CA VAL A 39 -2.75 1.04 9.72
C VAL A 39 -2.46 1.37 8.26
N VAL A 40 -3.43 1.15 7.39
CA VAL A 40 -3.41 1.58 5.99
C VAL A 40 -4.52 2.60 5.80
N VAL A 41 -4.22 3.66 5.08
CA VAL A 41 -5.14 4.77 4.77
C VAL A 41 -5.21 4.95 3.27
N GLY A 42 -6.39 5.22 2.73
CA GLY A 42 -6.57 5.50 1.30
C GLY A 42 -7.90 6.19 1.01
N ASP A 43 -7.99 6.81 -0.15
CA ASP A 43 -9.16 7.56 -0.62
C ASP A 43 -10.06 6.76 -1.60
N GLY A 44 -9.64 5.54 -1.97
CA GLY A 44 -10.33 4.76 -3.00
C GLY A 44 -10.19 5.31 -4.42
N ASN A 45 -9.35 6.33 -4.64
CA ASN A 45 -9.16 7.03 -5.91
C ASN A 45 -7.68 7.10 -6.34
N GLY A 46 -6.89 6.14 -5.90
CA GLY A 46 -5.49 6.02 -6.29
C GLY A 46 -4.49 6.60 -5.30
N HIS A 47 -4.90 6.97 -4.09
CA HIS A 47 -3.98 7.35 -3.03
C HIS A 47 -4.04 6.34 -1.89
N VAL A 48 -2.90 5.86 -1.46
CA VAL A 48 -2.79 4.92 -0.35
C VAL A 48 -1.50 5.16 0.42
N GLY A 49 -1.55 4.98 1.72
CA GLY A 49 -0.39 5.07 2.60
C GLY A 49 -0.48 4.05 3.74
N ALA A 50 0.64 3.70 4.32
CA ALA A 50 0.69 2.83 5.48
C ALA A 50 1.55 3.47 6.57
N GLY A 51 1.12 3.28 7.81
CA GLY A 51 1.82 3.79 8.97
C GLY A 51 1.81 2.81 10.14
N LEU A 52 2.77 2.99 11.03
CA LEU A 52 2.94 2.18 12.22
C LEU A 52 2.84 3.05 13.47
N GLY A 53 1.79 2.84 14.25
CA GLY A 53 1.62 3.49 15.53
C GLY A 53 2.00 2.60 16.71
N LYS A 54 2.59 3.18 17.75
CA LYS A 54 2.95 2.49 18.99
C LYS A 54 2.54 3.31 20.20
N ALA A 55 1.76 2.69 21.08
CA ALA A 55 1.30 3.33 22.32
C ALA A 55 1.05 2.30 23.43
N ILE A 56 0.74 2.78 24.65
CA ILE A 56 0.35 1.93 25.77
C ILE A 56 -1.06 1.39 25.55
N GLU A 57 -1.95 2.19 24.96
CA GLU A 57 -3.32 1.86 24.66
C GLU A 57 -3.53 1.58 23.15
N ILE A 58 -4.45 0.68 22.82
CA ILE A 58 -4.74 0.31 21.43
C ILE A 58 -5.31 1.49 20.62
N PRO A 59 -6.32 2.25 21.10
CA PRO A 59 -6.87 3.38 20.33
C PRO A 59 -5.80 4.43 20.00
N GLU A 60 -4.91 4.72 20.93
CA GLU A 60 -3.81 5.66 20.75
C GLU A 60 -2.77 5.14 19.73
N ALA A 61 -2.50 3.82 19.74
CA ALA A 61 -1.63 3.21 18.74
C ALA A 61 -2.24 3.32 17.33
N ILE A 62 -3.55 3.12 17.20
CA ILE A 62 -4.26 3.28 15.91
C ILE A 62 -4.22 4.72 15.43
N ARG A 63 -4.52 5.70 16.31
CA ARG A 63 -4.49 7.12 15.98
C ARG A 63 -3.11 7.54 15.46
N LYS A 64 -2.04 7.16 16.15
CA LYS A 64 -0.66 7.42 15.72
C LYS A 64 -0.30 6.73 14.41
N GLY A 65 -0.78 5.49 14.22
CA GLY A 65 -0.60 4.77 12.96
C GLY A 65 -1.29 5.46 11.79
N LYS A 66 -2.49 5.99 11.98
CA LYS A 66 -3.22 6.78 10.98
C LYS A 66 -2.48 8.06 10.62
N GLU A 67 -2.02 8.82 11.60
CA GLU A 67 -1.23 10.05 11.39
C GLU A 67 0.08 9.77 10.63
N ASP A 68 0.75 8.65 10.95
CA ASP A 68 1.96 8.23 10.24
C ASP A 68 1.65 7.81 8.80
N ALA A 69 0.55 7.07 8.57
CA ALA A 69 0.10 6.68 7.23
C ALA A 69 -0.24 7.88 6.33
N MET A 70 -0.87 8.92 6.89
CA MET A 70 -1.18 10.16 6.17
C MET A 70 0.06 10.90 5.68
N LYS A 71 1.17 10.79 6.39
CA LYS A 71 2.46 11.40 5.97
C LYS A 71 3.15 10.65 4.83
N HIS A 72 2.78 9.39 4.63
CA HIS A 72 3.37 8.49 3.65
C HIS A 72 2.40 8.11 2.53
N LEU A 73 1.51 9.02 2.15
CA LEU A 73 0.59 8.82 1.02
C LEU A 73 1.36 8.77 -0.29
N VAL A 74 0.99 7.80 -1.13
CA VAL A 74 1.55 7.58 -2.46
C VAL A 74 0.43 7.56 -3.47
N LYS A 75 0.64 8.22 -4.62
CA LYS A 75 -0.26 8.15 -5.75
C LYS A 75 0.05 6.93 -6.59
N ILE A 76 -0.99 6.19 -6.97
CA ILE A 76 -0.93 4.97 -7.77
C ILE A 76 -1.55 5.25 -9.14
N SER A 77 -0.92 4.72 -10.18
CA SER A 77 -1.49 4.71 -11.53
C SER A 77 -2.40 3.49 -11.70
N MET A 78 -3.65 3.72 -12.08
CA MET A 78 -4.64 2.68 -12.38
C MET A 78 -5.02 2.74 -13.86
N ASP A 79 -5.35 1.58 -14.42
CA ASP A 79 -5.90 1.41 -15.77
C ASP A 79 -7.43 1.67 -15.77
N ASP A 80 -8.04 1.81 -16.94
CA ASP A 80 -9.48 2.03 -17.15
C ASP A 80 -10.35 0.96 -16.46
N ASN A 81 -9.83 -0.26 -16.32
CA ASN A 81 -10.48 -1.38 -15.62
C ASN A 81 -10.29 -1.35 -14.09
N ASN A 82 -9.83 -0.25 -13.50
CA ASN A 82 -9.44 -0.18 -12.09
C ASN A 82 -8.49 -1.31 -11.68
N SER A 83 -7.53 -1.61 -12.55
CA SER A 83 -6.46 -2.58 -12.37
C SER A 83 -5.09 -1.89 -12.50
N VAL A 84 -4.02 -2.65 -12.35
CA VAL A 84 -2.66 -2.19 -12.66
C VAL A 84 -2.41 -2.25 -14.17
N SER A 85 -1.65 -1.30 -14.71
CA SER A 85 -1.36 -1.21 -16.14
C SER A 85 -0.54 -2.40 -16.66
N HIS A 86 0.37 -2.92 -15.85
CA HIS A 86 1.21 -4.07 -16.17
C HIS A 86 1.57 -4.89 -14.93
N ASP A 87 2.06 -6.10 -15.13
CA ASP A 87 2.55 -6.97 -14.07
C ASP A 87 3.83 -6.37 -13.44
N TYR A 88 3.92 -6.42 -12.11
CA TYR A 88 5.07 -5.91 -11.38
C TYR A 88 5.31 -6.70 -10.09
N ILE A 89 6.57 -6.79 -9.66
CA ILE A 89 6.94 -7.38 -8.37
C ILE A 89 7.41 -6.26 -7.45
N GLY A 90 6.58 -5.91 -6.48
CA GLY A 90 6.96 -4.98 -5.41
C GLY A 90 7.82 -5.68 -4.38
N LYS A 91 8.87 -4.99 -3.91
CA LYS A 91 9.80 -5.51 -2.91
C LYS A 91 9.98 -4.52 -1.77
N PHE A 92 10.03 -5.05 -0.56
CA PHE A 92 10.43 -4.30 0.63
C PHE A 92 11.05 -5.26 1.65
N GLY A 93 12.30 -5.04 2.01
CA GLY A 93 13.06 -5.97 2.83
C GLY A 93 13.08 -7.37 2.22
N SER A 94 12.66 -8.37 2.99
CA SER A 94 12.56 -9.77 2.56
C SER A 94 11.19 -10.11 1.95
N ALA A 95 10.23 -9.19 1.92
CA ALA A 95 8.93 -9.40 1.29
C ALA A 95 8.97 -9.06 -0.20
N SER A 96 8.32 -9.91 -0.99
CA SER A 96 8.11 -9.72 -2.43
C SER A 96 6.65 -10.02 -2.74
N VAL A 97 5.98 -9.11 -3.41
CA VAL A 97 4.57 -9.26 -3.78
C VAL A 97 4.43 -9.12 -5.29
N LEU A 98 3.95 -10.16 -5.93
CA LEU A 98 3.60 -10.14 -7.35
C LEU A 98 2.25 -9.46 -7.51
N LEU A 99 2.18 -8.45 -8.36
CA LEU A 99 0.98 -7.75 -8.79
C LEU A 99 0.75 -8.09 -10.26
N LYS A 100 -0.40 -8.68 -10.58
CA LYS A 100 -0.76 -9.03 -11.95
C LYS A 100 -2.01 -8.30 -12.39
N LYS A 101 -1.95 -7.74 -13.61
CA LYS A 101 -3.11 -7.18 -14.28
C LYS A 101 -4.22 -8.22 -14.37
N ALA A 102 -5.45 -7.81 -14.15
CA ALA A 102 -6.63 -8.65 -14.24
C ALA A 102 -7.72 -7.96 -15.06
N PRO A 103 -8.51 -8.74 -15.85
CA PRO A 103 -9.65 -8.20 -16.57
C PRO A 103 -10.76 -7.76 -15.60
N GLU A 104 -11.67 -6.95 -16.11
CA GLU A 104 -12.86 -6.54 -15.38
C GLU A 104 -13.67 -7.74 -14.89
N GLY A 105 -14.25 -7.65 -13.70
CA GLY A 105 -15.02 -8.72 -13.10
C GLY A 105 -14.21 -9.75 -12.30
N THR A 106 -12.87 -9.69 -12.31
CA THR A 106 -12.02 -10.61 -11.54
C THR A 106 -12.12 -10.37 -10.04
N GLY A 107 -12.31 -9.11 -9.62
CA GLY A 107 -12.25 -8.72 -8.22
C GLY A 107 -10.83 -8.68 -7.66
N ILE A 108 -10.70 -8.52 -6.35
CA ILE A 108 -9.42 -8.44 -5.66
C ILE A 108 -9.04 -9.84 -5.16
N ILE A 109 -8.09 -10.48 -5.84
CA ILE A 109 -7.52 -11.76 -5.43
C ILE A 109 -6.16 -11.48 -4.78
N ALA A 110 -6.17 -11.31 -3.47
CA ALA A 110 -5.01 -10.90 -2.69
C ALA A 110 -4.99 -11.51 -1.30
N GLY A 111 -3.81 -11.72 -0.76
CA GLY A 111 -3.62 -12.07 0.65
C GLY A 111 -4.03 -10.91 1.56
N GLY A 112 -4.42 -11.19 2.83
CA GLY A 112 -5.01 -10.22 3.75
C GLY A 112 -4.34 -8.83 3.76
N PRO A 113 -3.03 -8.71 4.04
CA PRO A 113 -2.36 -7.41 4.08
C PRO A 113 -2.36 -6.68 2.73
N ALA A 114 -2.11 -7.39 1.62
CA ALA A 114 -2.12 -6.83 0.27
C ALA A 114 -3.55 -6.44 -0.17
N ARG A 115 -4.56 -7.22 0.23
CA ARG A 115 -5.97 -6.92 -0.06
C ARG A 115 -6.39 -5.59 0.52
N VAL A 116 -6.07 -5.31 1.78
CA VAL A 116 -6.40 -4.05 2.44
C VAL A 116 -5.81 -2.85 1.68
N VAL A 117 -4.56 -2.98 1.21
CA VAL A 117 -3.91 -1.93 0.40
C VAL A 117 -4.65 -1.70 -0.92
N CYS A 118 -4.96 -2.78 -1.65
CA CYS A 118 -5.66 -2.68 -2.94
C CYS A 118 -7.08 -2.11 -2.80
N GLU A 119 -7.83 -2.51 -1.78
CA GLU A 119 -9.18 -1.99 -1.50
C GLU A 119 -9.14 -0.48 -1.22
N LEU A 120 -8.25 -0.04 -0.33
CA LEU A 120 -8.13 1.37 0.03
C LEU A 120 -7.53 2.24 -1.08
N ALA A 121 -6.75 1.64 -1.97
CA ALA A 121 -6.25 2.31 -3.18
C ALA A 121 -7.34 2.51 -4.26
N GLY A 122 -8.47 1.80 -4.16
CA GLY A 122 -9.56 1.84 -5.15
C GLY A 122 -9.38 0.87 -6.31
N ILE A 123 -8.42 -0.05 -6.21
CA ILE A 123 -8.25 -1.11 -7.21
C ILE A 123 -9.39 -2.11 -7.06
N LYS A 124 -10.05 -2.43 -8.16
CA LYS A 124 -11.19 -3.37 -8.18
C LYS A 124 -10.81 -4.75 -8.75
N ASN A 125 -9.84 -4.79 -9.65
CA ASN A 125 -9.46 -6.01 -10.38
C ASN A 125 -7.95 -6.19 -10.33
N ILE A 126 -7.49 -7.16 -9.53
CA ILE A 126 -6.06 -7.48 -9.41
C ILE A 126 -5.87 -8.91 -8.90
N ARG A 127 -4.81 -9.55 -9.34
CA ARG A 127 -4.32 -10.81 -8.80
C ARG A 127 -2.97 -10.59 -8.16
N THR A 128 -2.82 -10.97 -6.90
CA THR A 128 -1.57 -10.80 -6.17
C THR A 128 -1.11 -12.11 -5.54
N LYS A 129 0.19 -12.24 -5.36
CA LYS A 129 0.79 -13.35 -4.62
C LYS A 129 1.98 -12.87 -3.83
N SER A 130 1.99 -13.16 -2.53
CA SER A 130 3.19 -12.98 -1.71
C SER A 130 4.18 -14.12 -1.98
N LEU A 131 5.37 -13.78 -2.48
CA LEU A 131 6.42 -14.73 -2.88
C LEU A 131 7.56 -14.81 -1.86
N GLY A 132 7.68 -13.83 -0.98
CA GLY A 132 8.72 -13.73 0.03
C GLY A 132 8.20 -13.91 1.45
N SER A 133 8.72 -13.10 2.36
CA SER A 133 8.31 -13.11 3.76
C SER A 133 6.83 -12.78 3.95
N ASN A 134 6.19 -13.47 4.91
CA ASN A 134 4.80 -13.22 5.30
C ASN A 134 4.65 -12.18 6.43
N ASN A 135 5.69 -11.42 6.74
CA ASN A 135 5.58 -10.32 7.69
C ASN A 135 4.59 -9.27 7.16
N LYS A 136 3.47 -9.11 7.86
CA LYS A 136 2.36 -8.24 7.43
C LYS A 136 2.79 -6.80 7.12
N GLN A 137 3.69 -6.23 7.91
CA GLN A 137 4.23 -4.88 7.68
C GLN A 137 5.02 -4.83 6.38
N ASN A 138 5.94 -5.77 6.17
CA ASN A 138 6.75 -5.81 4.96
C ASN A 138 5.91 -6.10 3.71
N VAL A 139 4.89 -6.95 3.82
CA VAL A 139 3.95 -7.22 2.71
C VAL A 139 3.16 -5.98 2.32
N VAL A 140 2.65 -5.21 3.29
CA VAL A 140 1.96 -3.93 3.03
C VAL A 140 2.88 -2.96 2.31
N LEU A 141 4.09 -2.75 2.83
CA LEU A 141 5.05 -1.81 2.24
C LEU A 141 5.55 -2.27 0.86
N ALA A 142 5.76 -3.59 0.66
CA ALA A 142 6.10 -4.16 -0.64
C ALA A 142 4.97 -3.96 -1.66
N THR A 143 3.71 -4.10 -1.24
CA THR A 143 2.54 -3.86 -2.11
C THR A 143 2.45 -2.40 -2.51
N ILE A 144 2.58 -1.46 -1.57
CA ILE A 144 2.57 -0.02 -1.86
C ILE A 144 3.75 0.36 -2.77
N SER A 145 4.96 -0.13 -2.48
CA SER A 145 6.13 0.09 -3.33
C SER A 145 5.93 -0.46 -4.75
N GLY A 146 5.31 -1.63 -4.87
CA GLY A 146 4.97 -2.22 -6.16
C GLY A 146 4.00 -1.35 -6.95
N LEU A 147 2.89 -0.96 -6.34
CA LEU A 147 1.86 -0.11 -6.96
C LEU A 147 2.40 1.27 -7.36
N ALA A 148 3.28 1.86 -6.55
CA ALA A 148 3.91 3.14 -6.84
C ALA A 148 4.89 3.10 -8.02
N ASN A 149 5.44 1.93 -8.33
CA ASN A 149 6.39 1.75 -9.42
C ASN A 149 5.73 1.27 -10.73
N VAL A 150 4.46 0.91 -10.70
CA VAL A 150 3.69 0.66 -11.91
C VAL A 150 3.54 1.97 -12.68
N LYS A 151 3.88 1.96 -13.96
CA LYS A 151 3.83 3.13 -14.83
C LYS A 151 2.63 3.05 -15.75
N SER A 152 1.98 4.19 -15.97
CA SER A 152 0.95 4.29 -17.00
C SER A 152 1.56 4.26 -18.40
N PRO A 153 0.83 3.81 -19.42
CA PRO A 153 1.27 3.88 -20.80
C PRO A 153 1.65 5.32 -21.23
N GLU A 154 0.91 6.31 -20.73
CA GLU A 154 1.14 7.73 -20.97
C GLU A 154 2.50 8.21 -20.43
N GLU A 155 2.85 7.81 -19.20
CA GLU A 155 4.16 8.14 -18.63
C GLU A 155 5.31 7.51 -19.41
N VAL A 156 5.11 6.29 -19.92
CA VAL A 156 6.12 5.61 -20.73
C VAL A 156 6.26 6.27 -22.09
N ALA A 157 5.14 6.62 -22.74
CA ALA A 157 5.08 7.34 -23.98
C ALA A 157 5.82 8.69 -23.91
N ALA A 158 5.51 9.47 -22.88
CA ALA A 158 6.19 10.75 -22.63
C ALA A 158 7.71 10.61 -22.45
N LYS A 159 8.15 9.56 -21.74
CA LYS A 159 9.60 9.29 -21.53
C LYS A 159 10.33 8.82 -22.80
N ARG A 160 9.63 8.15 -23.70
CA ARG A 160 10.18 7.60 -24.94
C ARG A 160 10.01 8.53 -26.14
N GLY A 161 9.23 9.62 -26.00
CA GLY A 161 8.88 10.54 -27.08
C GLY A 161 8.05 9.87 -28.17
N LYS A 162 7.19 8.90 -27.82
CA LYS A 162 6.32 8.15 -28.72
C LYS A 162 4.85 8.36 -28.36
N SER A 163 3.95 8.05 -29.29
CA SER A 163 2.53 8.04 -28.99
C SER A 163 2.13 6.84 -28.10
N VAL A 164 0.99 6.96 -27.40
CA VAL A 164 0.48 5.87 -26.56
C VAL A 164 0.13 4.64 -27.42
N GLU A 165 -0.39 4.87 -28.61
CA GLU A 165 -0.73 3.82 -29.58
C GLU A 165 0.50 3.00 -30.01
N GLU A 166 1.64 3.66 -30.24
CA GLU A 166 2.90 2.98 -30.55
C GLU A 166 3.51 2.20 -29.36
N ILE A 167 3.08 2.50 -28.15
CA ILE A 167 3.54 1.78 -26.94
C ILE A 167 2.68 0.55 -26.67
N LEU A 168 1.40 0.64 -26.97
CA LEU A 168 0.44 -0.47 -26.74
C LEU A 168 0.44 -1.50 -27.87
N GLY A 169 0.91 -1.15 -29.08
CA GLY A 169 1.02 -2.01 -30.26
C GLY A 169 -0.24 -2.01 -31.08
#